data_5450353667b2d400243cbf07bb3b007a
#
_entry.id   5450353667b2d400243cbf07bb3b007a
#
_cell.length_a   1.000
_cell.length_b   1.000
_cell.length_c   1.000
_cell.angle_alpha   90.00
_cell.angle_beta   90.00
_cell.angle_gamma   90.00
#
_symmetry.space_group_name_H-M   'P 1'
#
loop_
_entity.id
_entity.type
_entity.pdbx_description
1 polymer ?
#
loop_
_entity_poly.entity_id
_entity_poly.type
_entity_poly.pdbx_seq_one_letter_code
_entity_poly.pdbx_strand_id
1 'polypeptide(L)'
;DMMRAADWIIDVGPKAGRKGGEIVFQGTPADMLKTHTLTAQYLNGEKKIEIPTSRRKGNGKSIILHGCRGNNLKNIDVEFPLGKLIVITGVSGSGKSTLINDTLQPILSQHFYRSLKRPMPYDSIDGMDNIDKVVDVDQAPIGRTPRSNPATYTGVFTDIRQLFVELPEAKIRGYKAGRFSFNVKGGRCEACGGNGYKTIEMNFLPDVTVPCEVCHGKRYNRETLEVRYKGKS
;
A
#
# COMPACT_ATOMS: atom_id res chain seq x y z
N ASP A 1 18.62 8.51 -16.37
CA ASP A 1 19.94 9.13 -16.55
C ASP A 1 21.01 8.50 -15.64
N MET A 2 20.81 8.34 -14.32
CA MET A 2 21.81 7.75 -13.39
C MET A 2 22.30 6.37 -13.83
N MET A 3 21.42 5.47 -14.25
CA MET A 3 21.82 4.14 -14.73
C MET A 3 22.72 4.19 -15.97
N ARG A 4 22.52 5.17 -16.86
CA ARG A 4 23.38 5.35 -18.04
C ARG A 4 24.74 5.98 -17.71
N ALA A 5 24.82 6.71 -16.60
CA ALA A 5 26.03 7.36 -16.13
C ALA A 5 26.85 6.47 -15.16
N ALA A 6 26.31 5.32 -14.77
CA ALA A 6 26.99 4.40 -13.86
C ALA A 6 28.09 3.63 -14.59
N ASP A 7 29.16 3.25 -13.89
CA ASP A 7 30.21 2.36 -14.41
C ASP A 7 29.76 0.90 -14.42
N TRP A 8 28.91 0.51 -13.44
CA TRP A 8 28.46 -0.86 -13.26
C TRP A 8 27.02 -0.89 -12.77
N ILE A 9 26.20 -1.79 -13.29
CA ILE A 9 24.80 -1.99 -12.92
C ILE A 9 24.61 -3.40 -12.39
N ILE A 10 23.90 -3.53 -11.27
CA ILE A 10 23.36 -4.79 -10.76
C ILE A 10 21.85 -4.65 -10.77
N ASP A 11 21.17 -5.49 -11.54
CA ASP A 11 19.70 -5.52 -11.66
C ASP A 11 19.16 -6.74 -10.92
N VAL A 12 18.23 -6.51 -10.00
CA VAL A 12 17.63 -7.54 -9.14
C VAL A 12 16.18 -7.73 -9.50
N GLY A 13 15.81 -8.95 -9.79
CA GLY A 13 14.44 -9.28 -10.23
C GLY A 13 14.16 -10.77 -10.12
N PRO A 14 13.39 -11.34 -11.10
CA PRO A 14 12.66 -10.67 -12.19
C PRO A 14 11.39 -9.93 -11.73
N LYS A 15 10.89 -10.24 -10.53
CA LYS A 15 9.68 -9.66 -9.94
C LYS A 15 9.93 -9.30 -8.46
N ALA A 16 8.88 -8.90 -7.75
CA ALA A 16 8.94 -8.57 -6.32
C ALA A 16 8.58 -9.76 -5.41
N GLY A 17 8.97 -9.70 -4.14
CA GLY A 17 8.66 -10.66 -3.10
C GLY A 17 9.22 -12.06 -3.42
N ARG A 18 8.41 -13.11 -3.25
CA ARG A 18 8.82 -14.51 -3.47
C ARG A 18 9.25 -14.84 -4.91
N LYS A 19 8.97 -13.97 -5.85
CA LYS A 19 9.32 -14.11 -7.27
C LYS A 19 10.45 -13.19 -7.70
N GLY A 20 11.12 -12.58 -6.76
CA GLY A 20 12.29 -11.72 -6.95
C GLY A 20 13.47 -12.22 -6.13
N GLY A 21 14.48 -11.35 -5.98
CA GLY A 21 15.67 -11.65 -5.19
C GLY A 21 16.79 -12.36 -5.98
N GLU A 22 16.66 -12.45 -7.30
CA GLU A 22 17.67 -13.00 -8.19
C GLU A 22 18.43 -11.87 -8.91
N ILE A 23 19.71 -12.06 -9.21
CA ILE A 23 20.44 -11.15 -10.09
C ILE A 23 20.07 -11.51 -11.52
N VAL A 24 19.30 -10.63 -12.17
CA VAL A 24 18.88 -10.81 -13.57
C VAL A 24 19.86 -10.23 -14.57
N PHE A 25 20.71 -9.32 -14.11
CA PHE A 25 21.84 -8.78 -14.87
C PHE A 25 22.88 -8.17 -13.93
N GLN A 26 24.16 -8.31 -14.30
CA GLN A 26 25.25 -7.48 -13.76
C GLN A 26 26.30 -7.22 -14.83
N GLY A 27 26.79 -5.99 -14.92
CA GLY A 27 27.76 -5.60 -15.94
C GLY A 27 27.73 -4.10 -16.21
N THR A 28 28.35 -3.72 -17.35
CA THR A 28 28.33 -2.31 -17.77
C THR A 28 26.98 -1.89 -18.33
N PRO A 29 26.64 -0.59 -18.33
CA PRO A 29 25.44 -0.09 -18.98
C PRO A 29 25.31 -0.52 -20.45
N ALA A 30 26.42 -0.54 -21.18
CA ALA A 30 26.47 -0.95 -22.59
C ALA A 30 26.08 -2.42 -22.78
N ASP A 31 26.47 -3.30 -21.86
CA ASP A 31 26.11 -4.72 -21.93
C ASP A 31 24.64 -4.93 -21.49
N MET A 32 24.14 -4.13 -20.53
CA MET A 32 22.74 -4.16 -20.16
C MET A 32 21.80 -3.87 -21.33
N LEU A 33 22.14 -2.90 -22.17
CA LEU A 33 21.33 -2.53 -23.34
C LEU A 33 21.19 -3.67 -24.37
N LYS A 34 22.07 -4.70 -24.33
CA LYS A 34 22.02 -5.89 -25.19
C LYS A 34 21.11 -7.00 -24.62
N THR A 35 20.62 -6.84 -23.38
CA THR A 35 19.80 -7.85 -22.71
C THR A 35 18.31 -7.58 -22.88
N HIS A 36 17.47 -8.56 -22.53
CA HIS A 36 16.00 -8.44 -22.55
C HIS A 36 15.39 -8.26 -21.16
N THR A 37 16.16 -7.78 -20.17
CA THR A 37 15.61 -7.48 -18.84
C THR A 37 14.60 -6.34 -18.93
N LEU A 38 13.69 -6.26 -17.95
CA LEU A 38 12.71 -5.18 -17.91
C LEU A 38 13.38 -3.80 -17.89
N THR A 39 14.47 -3.66 -17.14
CA THR A 39 15.26 -2.42 -17.06
C THR A 39 15.88 -2.08 -18.42
N ALA A 40 16.44 -3.07 -19.12
CA ALA A 40 17.00 -2.87 -20.47
C ALA A 40 15.94 -2.40 -21.48
N GLN A 41 14.74 -3.00 -21.45
CA GLN A 41 13.62 -2.60 -22.33
C GLN A 41 13.23 -1.13 -22.16
N TYR A 42 13.25 -0.62 -20.91
CA TYR A 42 13.00 0.81 -20.65
C TYR A 42 14.19 1.69 -21.08
N LEU A 43 15.42 1.25 -20.86
CA LEU A 43 16.61 2.00 -21.26
C LEU A 43 16.76 2.06 -22.80
N ASN A 44 16.41 1.00 -23.51
CA ASN A 44 16.41 0.95 -24.98
C ASN A 44 15.21 1.67 -25.61
N GLY A 45 14.19 2.05 -24.83
CA GLY A 45 12.97 2.64 -25.33
C GLY A 45 11.98 1.65 -25.96
N GLU A 46 12.22 0.34 -25.87
CA GLU A 46 11.26 -0.70 -26.26
C GLU A 46 9.99 -0.61 -25.41
N LYS A 47 10.14 -0.26 -24.14
CA LYS A 47 9.06 0.10 -23.24
C LYS A 47 9.20 1.54 -22.82
N LYS A 48 8.11 2.27 -22.83
CA LYS A 48 8.04 3.65 -22.37
C LYS A 48 6.66 3.95 -21.78
N ILE A 49 6.60 4.97 -20.94
CA ILE A 49 5.33 5.54 -20.52
C ILE A 49 4.92 6.53 -21.61
N GLU A 50 3.85 6.19 -22.34
CA GLU A 50 3.38 7.03 -23.44
C GLU A 50 2.90 8.40 -22.92
N ILE A 51 3.38 9.46 -23.58
CA ILE A 51 2.89 10.81 -23.36
C ILE A 51 1.62 10.96 -24.19
N PRO A 52 0.45 11.23 -23.60
CA PRO A 52 -0.78 11.35 -24.37
C PRO A 52 -0.70 12.52 -25.34
N THR A 53 -1.08 12.29 -26.60
CA THR A 53 -1.12 13.30 -27.66
C THR A 53 -2.21 14.35 -27.42
N SER A 54 -3.28 13.97 -26.70
CA SER A 54 -4.36 14.86 -26.31
C SER A 54 -4.50 14.91 -24.79
N ARG A 55 -4.59 16.12 -24.25
CA ARG A 55 -4.80 16.35 -22.81
C ARG A 55 -6.29 16.38 -22.49
N ARG A 56 -6.65 15.92 -21.29
CA ARG A 56 -8.04 16.01 -20.79
C ARG A 56 -8.45 17.47 -20.66
N LYS A 57 -9.60 17.83 -21.22
CA LYS A 57 -10.13 19.20 -21.13
C LYS A 57 -10.58 19.56 -19.71
N GLY A 58 -10.92 18.56 -18.89
CA GLY A 58 -11.56 18.75 -17.60
C GLY A 58 -13.06 19.01 -17.77
N ASN A 59 -13.74 19.36 -16.68
CA ASN A 59 -15.17 19.66 -16.64
C ASN A 59 -15.49 21.15 -16.44
N GLY A 60 -14.48 22.03 -16.51
CA GLY A 60 -14.63 23.47 -16.29
C GLY A 60 -14.82 23.88 -14.83
N LYS A 61 -14.77 22.95 -13.90
CA LYS A 61 -14.91 23.19 -12.45
C LYS A 61 -13.55 23.05 -11.77
N SER A 62 -13.39 23.71 -10.63
CA SER A 62 -12.15 23.70 -9.84
C SER A 62 -12.47 23.66 -8.35
N ILE A 63 -11.51 23.20 -7.56
CA ILE A 63 -11.38 23.53 -6.14
C ILE A 63 -10.34 24.64 -6.05
N ILE A 64 -10.63 25.70 -5.31
CA ILE A 64 -9.70 26.80 -5.09
C ILE A 64 -9.44 26.91 -3.60
N LEU A 65 -8.19 26.82 -3.21
CA LEU A 65 -7.74 26.94 -1.84
C LEU A 65 -7.02 28.27 -1.66
N HIS A 66 -7.52 29.11 -0.75
CA HIS A 66 -7.05 30.46 -0.54
C HIS A 66 -6.22 30.61 0.72
N GLY A 67 -5.18 31.45 0.64
CA GLY A 67 -4.44 31.94 1.77
C GLY A 67 -3.66 30.86 2.54
N CYS A 68 -3.09 29.88 1.86
CA CYS A 68 -2.32 28.82 2.51
C CYS A 68 -1.04 29.34 3.17
N ARG A 69 -0.91 29.18 4.49
CA ARG A 69 0.19 29.72 5.30
C ARG A 69 0.91 28.68 6.15
N GLY A 70 0.63 27.39 5.95
CA GLY A 70 1.27 26.32 6.72
C GLY A 70 2.79 26.26 6.46
N ASN A 71 3.58 26.08 7.50
CA ASN A 71 5.04 25.96 7.44
C ASN A 71 5.69 27.08 6.60
N ASN A 72 6.25 26.74 5.43
CA ASN A 72 6.93 27.67 4.54
C ASN A 72 6.06 28.27 3.42
N LEU A 73 4.77 27.97 3.39
CA LEU A 73 3.84 28.53 2.40
C LEU A 73 3.64 30.03 2.64
N LYS A 74 3.70 30.81 1.58
CA LYS A 74 3.75 32.30 1.58
C LYS A 74 2.39 32.91 1.32
N ASN A 75 1.32 32.48 2.02
CA ASN A 75 -0.04 32.96 1.80
C ASN A 75 -0.49 32.79 0.33
N ILE A 76 -0.38 31.57 -0.17
CA ILE A 76 -0.62 31.26 -1.58
C ILE A 76 -2.05 30.81 -1.83
N ASP A 77 -2.57 31.19 -3.00
CA ASP A 77 -3.82 30.67 -3.56
C ASP A 77 -3.50 29.60 -4.59
N VAL A 78 -4.26 28.49 -4.57
CA VAL A 78 -4.01 27.36 -5.47
C VAL A 78 -5.31 26.83 -6.04
N GLU A 79 -5.39 26.78 -7.38
CA GLU A 79 -6.50 26.19 -8.10
C GLU A 79 -6.21 24.74 -8.50
N PHE A 80 -7.15 23.85 -8.23
CA PHE A 80 -7.13 22.44 -8.62
C PHE A 80 -8.26 22.16 -9.62
N PRO A 81 -8.00 22.25 -10.95
CA PRO A 81 -9.02 22.02 -11.98
C PRO A 81 -9.46 20.56 -11.99
N LEU A 82 -10.77 20.31 -11.93
CA LEU A 82 -11.36 18.98 -11.83
C LEU A 82 -11.40 18.22 -13.17
N GLY A 83 -11.43 16.89 -13.09
CA GLY A 83 -11.42 16.02 -14.27
C GLY A 83 -10.06 15.94 -14.98
N LYS A 84 -8.98 16.34 -14.31
CA LYS A 84 -7.61 16.34 -14.84
C LYS A 84 -6.67 15.54 -13.93
N LEU A 85 -5.53 15.12 -14.48
CA LEU A 85 -4.39 14.67 -13.70
C LEU A 85 -3.58 15.91 -13.28
N ILE A 86 -3.52 16.18 -11.99
CA ILE A 86 -2.76 17.28 -11.40
C ILE A 86 -1.51 16.72 -10.76
N VAL A 87 -0.36 17.30 -11.07
CA VAL A 87 0.93 16.87 -10.51
C VAL A 87 1.54 18.04 -9.76
N ILE A 88 1.85 17.85 -8.48
CA ILE A 88 2.52 18.84 -7.64
C ILE A 88 4.01 18.51 -7.59
N THR A 89 4.84 19.40 -8.10
CA THR A 89 6.29 19.21 -8.20
C THR A 89 7.06 20.29 -7.46
N GLY A 90 8.35 20.09 -7.29
CA GLY A 90 9.27 21.04 -6.63
C GLY A 90 10.34 20.31 -5.84
N VAL A 91 11.37 21.02 -5.41
CA VAL A 91 12.48 20.47 -4.60
C VAL A 91 12.00 19.96 -3.25
N SER A 92 12.80 19.12 -2.60
CA SER A 92 12.49 18.66 -1.23
C SER A 92 12.39 19.86 -0.28
N GLY A 93 11.38 19.86 0.60
CA GLY A 93 11.14 20.98 1.52
C GLY A 93 10.42 22.20 0.93
N SER A 94 10.01 22.19 -0.34
CA SER A 94 9.34 23.35 -0.97
C SER A 94 7.87 23.58 -0.52
N GLY A 95 7.30 22.72 0.31
CA GLY A 95 5.94 22.88 0.83
C GLY A 95 4.87 22.03 0.15
N LYS A 96 5.25 21.11 -0.78
CA LYS A 96 4.29 20.21 -1.46
C LYS A 96 3.41 19.40 -0.51
N SER A 97 4.04 18.73 0.46
CA SER A 97 3.33 17.94 1.45
C SER A 97 2.48 18.81 2.38
N THR A 98 2.97 19.98 2.73
CA THR A 98 2.21 20.96 3.53
C THR A 98 0.94 21.40 2.80
N LEU A 99 1.04 21.69 1.51
CA LEU A 99 -0.12 22.10 0.71
C LEU A 99 -1.14 20.98 0.57
N ILE A 100 -0.69 19.76 0.23
CA ILE A 100 -1.61 18.65 -0.09
C ILE A 100 -1.97 17.86 1.17
N ASN A 101 -0.98 17.29 1.89
CA ASN A 101 -1.24 16.32 2.95
C ASN A 101 -1.61 16.99 4.29
N ASP A 102 -1.14 18.22 4.52
CA ASP A 102 -1.35 18.91 5.78
C ASP A 102 -2.39 20.04 5.69
N THR A 103 -2.77 20.47 4.46
CA THR A 103 -3.79 21.50 4.27
C THR A 103 -5.00 20.95 3.51
N LEU A 104 -4.88 20.64 2.22
CA LEU A 104 -6.02 20.24 1.38
C LEU A 104 -6.67 18.93 1.83
N GLN A 105 -5.90 17.87 2.03
CA GLN A 105 -6.41 16.55 2.41
C GLN A 105 -7.19 16.58 3.74
N PRO A 106 -6.72 17.23 4.83
CA PRO A 106 -7.49 17.35 6.05
C PRO A 106 -8.79 18.15 5.89
N ILE A 107 -8.81 19.24 5.10
CA ILE A 107 -10.03 20.00 4.83
C ILE A 107 -11.08 19.11 4.17
N LEU A 108 -10.70 18.42 3.09
CA LEU A 108 -11.59 17.52 2.38
C LEU A 108 -12.05 16.34 3.25
N SER A 109 -11.14 15.77 4.05
CA SER A 109 -11.47 14.67 4.96
C SER A 109 -12.39 15.10 6.10
N GLN A 110 -12.28 16.32 6.59
CA GLN A 110 -13.24 16.87 7.57
C GLN A 110 -14.63 17.01 6.96
N HIS A 111 -14.71 17.52 5.74
CA HIS A 111 -15.99 17.72 5.04
C HIS A 111 -16.71 16.40 4.77
N PHE A 112 -16.02 15.41 4.17
CA PHE A 112 -16.66 14.16 3.73
C PHE A 112 -16.74 13.09 4.81
N TYR A 113 -15.73 13.02 5.71
CA TYR A 113 -15.56 11.89 6.64
C TYR A 113 -15.55 12.30 8.10
N ARG A 114 -15.79 13.59 8.41
CA ARG A 114 -15.76 14.12 9.79
C ARG A 114 -14.43 13.83 10.51
N SER A 115 -13.34 13.84 9.77
CA SER A 115 -12.00 13.64 10.31
C SER A 115 -11.66 14.70 11.36
N LEU A 116 -10.97 14.31 12.43
CA LEU A 116 -10.52 15.23 13.49
C LEU A 116 -9.15 15.85 13.16
N LYS A 117 -8.47 15.46 12.07
CA LYS A 117 -7.19 16.03 11.68
C LYS A 117 -7.38 17.49 11.28
N ARG A 118 -6.72 18.39 11.99
CA ARG A 118 -6.80 19.83 11.71
C ARG A 118 -5.92 20.18 10.51
N PRO A 119 -6.43 20.96 9.55
CA PRO A 119 -5.63 21.49 8.45
C PRO A 119 -4.66 22.56 8.95
N MET A 120 -3.58 22.76 8.19
CA MET A 120 -2.72 23.92 8.37
C MET A 120 -3.46 25.23 8.05
N PRO A 121 -2.99 26.40 8.53
CA PRO A 121 -3.70 27.66 8.35
C PRO A 121 -3.93 28.01 6.87
N TYR A 122 -5.18 28.35 6.55
CA TYR A 122 -5.67 28.83 5.25
C TYR A 122 -6.83 29.81 5.49
N ASP A 123 -7.26 30.52 4.47
CA ASP A 123 -8.38 31.47 4.60
C ASP A 123 -9.72 30.81 4.26
N SER A 124 -9.85 30.27 3.05
CA SER A 124 -11.09 29.65 2.59
C SER A 124 -10.81 28.59 1.51
N ILE A 125 -11.85 27.84 1.17
CA ILE A 125 -11.84 26.88 0.07
C ILE A 125 -13.15 26.97 -0.68
N ASP A 126 -13.08 27.03 -2.02
CA ASP A 126 -14.22 27.07 -2.91
C ASP A 126 -14.33 25.79 -3.73
N GLY A 127 -15.54 25.49 -4.21
CA GLY A 127 -15.79 24.40 -5.14
C GLY A 127 -15.89 23.01 -4.52
N MET A 128 -16.06 22.89 -3.22
CA MET A 128 -16.22 21.62 -2.49
C MET A 128 -17.43 20.82 -2.97
N ASP A 129 -18.52 21.50 -3.36
CA ASP A 129 -19.75 20.87 -3.88
C ASP A 129 -19.55 20.20 -5.26
N ASN A 130 -18.40 20.37 -5.88
CA ASN A 130 -18.07 19.77 -7.16
C ASN A 130 -17.46 18.37 -7.05
N ILE A 131 -17.25 17.85 -5.84
CA ILE A 131 -16.68 16.54 -5.57
C ILE A 131 -17.55 15.75 -4.60
N ASP A 132 -17.56 14.43 -4.74
CA ASP A 132 -18.41 13.55 -3.92
C ASP A 132 -17.64 12.88 -2.79
N LYS A 133 -16.35 12.64 -3.00
CA LYS A 133 -15.50 11.91 -2.04
C LYS A 133 -14.02 12.17 -2.28
N VAL A 134 -13.22 11.84 -1.28
CA VAL A 134 -11.76 11.85 -1.35
C VAL A 134 -11.24 10.43 -1.15
N VAL A 135 -10.30 10.02 -1.96
CA VAL A 135 -9.56 8.78 -1.76
C VAL A 135 -8.10 9.14 -1.56
N ASP A 136 -7.59 8.86 -0.38
CA ASP A 136 -6.19 9.06 -0.04
C ASP A 136 -5.43 7.75 -0.29
N VAL A 137 -4.37 7.81 -1.09
CA VAL A 137 -3.52 6.67 -1.41
C VAL A 137 -2.09 7.03 -1.03
N ASP A 138 -1.60 6.42 0.02
CA ASP A 138 -0.24 6.60 0.50
C ASP A 138 0.58 5.30 0.42
N GLN A 139 1.84 5.38 0.78
CA GLN A 139 2.74 4.23 0.86
C GLN A 139 2.88 3.68 2.30
N ALA A 140 2.02 4.13 3.22
CA ALA A 140 2.06 3.65 4.58
C ALA A 140 1.68 2.15 4.63
N PRO A 141 2.34 1.36 5.48
CA PRO A 141 1.96 -0.04 5.65
C PRO A 141 0.54 -0.13 6.23
N ILE A 142 -0.24 -1.12 5.78
CA ILE A 142 -1.63 -1.39 6.21
C ILE A 142 -1.75 -1.56 7.74
N GLY A 143 -0.64 -1.70 8.42
CA GLY A 143 -0.53 -1.74 9.87
C GLY A 143 0.85 -2.22 10.28
N ARG A 144 1.19 -1.96 11.53
CA ARG A 144 2.51 -2.27 12.09
C ARG A 144 2.55 -3.58 12.85
N THR A 145 1.45 -4.35 12.84
CA THR A 145 1.36 -5.60 13.57
C THR A 145 1.41 -6.80 12.63
N PRO A 146 1.90 -7.97 13.10
CA PRO A 146 1.89 -9.21 12.33
C PRO A 146 0.50 -9.66 11.87
N ARG A 147 -0.53 -9.14 12.50
CA ARG A 147 -1.94 -9.44 12.23
C ARG A 147 -2.57 -8.57 11.16
N SER A 148 -1.88 -7.50 10.79
CA SER A 148 -2.33 -6.58 9.72
C SER A 148 -2.07 -7.22 8.36
N ASN A 149 -3.09 -7.32 7.54
CA ASN A 149 -3.01 -7.83 6.19
C ASN A 149 -4.13 -7.23 5.32
N PRO A 150 -3.98 -7.23 3.99
CA PRO A 150 -4.96 -6.64 3.08
C PRO A 150 -6.37 -7.19 3.25
N ALA A 151 -6.53 -8.51 3.43
CA ALA A 151 -7.84 -9.14 3.53
C ALA A 151 -8.61 -8.71 4.79
N THR A 152 -7.89 -8.51 5.91
CA THR A 152 -8.48 -7.99 7.15
C THR A 152 -8.82 -6.50 7.01
N TYR A 153 -7.93 -5.73 6.38
CA TYR A 153 -8.12 -4.28 6.20
C TYR A 153 -9.32 -3.96 5.32
N THR A 154 -9.50 -4.67 4.22
CA THR A 154 -10.64 -4.50 3.30
C THR A 154 -11.95 -5.12 3.79
N GLY A 155 -11.92 -5.88 4.88
CA GLY A 155 -13.08 -6.59 5.40
C GLY A 155 -13.39 -7.94 4.72
N VAL A 156 -12.80 -8.24 3.56
CA VAL A 156 -13.01 -9.48 2.78
C VAL A 156 -12.77 -10.75 3.63
N PHE A 157 -11.90 -10.67 4.63
CA PHE A 157 -11.65 -11.81 5.50
C PHE A 157 -12.90 -12.24 6.30
N THR A 158 -13.87 -11.35 6.51
CA THR A 158 -15.15 -11.69 7.14
C THR A 158 -15.98 -12.59 6.24
N ASP A 159 -16.05 -12.28 4.94
CA ASP A 159 -16.76 -13.09 3.96
C ASP A 159 -16.09 -14.45 3.75
N ILE A 160 -14.74 -14.47 3.74
CA ILE A 160 -13.98 -15.71 3.70
C ILE A 160 -14.30 -16.61 4.90
N ARG A 161 -14.33 -16.05 6.11
CA ARG A 161 -14.68 -16.83 7.32
C ARG A 161 -16.10 -17.39 7.22
N GLN A 162 -17.05 -16.60 6.75
CA GLN A 162 -18.43 -17.04 6.56
C GLN A 162 -18.52 -18.18 5.56
N LEU A 163 -17.81 -18.07 4.43
CA LEU A 163 -17.72 -19.15 3.44
C LEU A 163 -17.22 -20.47 4.06
N PHE A 164 -16.18 -20.39 4.90
CA PHE A 164 -15.64 -21.59 5.56
C PHE A 164 -16.60 -22.19 6.57
N VAL A 165 -17.39 -21.38 7.28
CA VAL A 165 -18.44 -21.87 8.20
C VAL A 165 -19.52 -22.66 7.46
N GLU A 166 -19.86 -22.25 6.24
CA GLU A 166 -20.90 -22.91 5.43
C GLU A 166 -20.46 -24.28 4.86
N LEU A 167 -19.18 -24.60 4.90
CA LEU A 167 -18.69 -25.87 4.39
C LEU A 167 -19.23 -27.06 5.19
N PRO A 168 -19.57 -28.18 4.51
CA PRO A 168 -20.12 -29.38 5.17
C PRO A 168 -19.24 -29.87 6.33
N GLU A 169 -17.94 -29.90 6.14
CA GLU A 169 -16.99 -30.34 7.15
C GLU A 169 -16.96 -29.43 8.39
N ALA A 170 -17.07 -28.12 8.20
CA ALA A 170 -17.17 -27.17 9.30
C ALA A 170 -18.47 -27.33 10.09
N LYS A 171 -19.60 -27.56 9.38
CA LYS A 171 -20.91 -27.81 9.99
C LYS A 171 -20.94 -29.11 10.80
N ILE A 172 -20.37 -30.19 10.27
CA ILE A 172 -20.25 -31.48 10.97
C ILE A 172 -19.45 -31.31 12.27
N ARG A 173 -18.38 -30.53 12.25
CA ARG A 173 -17.52 -30.27 13.41
C ARG A 173 -18.07 -29.17 14.32
N GLY A 174 -19.18 -28.53 14.01
CA GLY A 174 -19.77 -27.41 14.77
C GLY A 174 -18.90 -26.16 14.82
N TYR A 175 -18.10 -25.92 13.78
CA TYR A 175 -17.18 -24.78 13.74
C TYR A 175 -17.93 -23.49 13.40
N LYS A 176 -17.71 -22.45 14.22
CA LYS A 176 -18.25 -21.10 14.03
C LYS A 176 -17.18 -20.17 13.43
N ALA A 177 -17.57 -18.98 13.03
CA ALA A 177 -16.69 -17.97 12.40
C ALA A 177 -15.41 -17.66 13.21
N GLY A 178 -15.49 -17.71 14.54
CA GLY A 178 -14.33 -17.52 15.42
C GLY A 178 -13.25 -18.58 15.22
N ARG A 179 -13.62 -19.82 14.81
CA ARG A 179 -12.67 -20.89 14.52
C ARG A 179 -11.73 -20.54 13.35
N PHE A 180 -12.25 -19.82 12.38
CA PHE A 180 -11.51 -19.36 11.20
C PHE A 180 -10.87 -17.97 11.39
N SER A 181 -10.66 -17.54 12.64
CA SER A 181 -9.97 -16.32 13.00
C SER A 181 -8.61 -16.64 13.65
N PHE A 182 -7.53 -16.10 13.06
CA PHE A 182 -6.21 -16.23 13.68
C PHE A 182 -6.01 -15.33 14.92
N ASN A 183 -6.99 -14.50 15.27
CA ASN A 183 -6.96 -13.66 16.45
C ASN A 183 -7.65 -14.29 17.67
N VAL A 184 -8.50 -15.30 17.46
CA VAL A 184 -9.34 -15.92 18.49
C VAL A 184 -8.79 -17.29 18.88
N LYS A 185 -8.80 -17.58 20.17
CA LYS A 185 -8.43 -18.91 20.70
C LYS A 185 -9.34 -20.00 20.11
N GLY A 186 -8.80 -21.20 19.98
CA GLY A 186 -9.51 -22.37 19.46
C GLY A 186 -9.21 -22.68 18.00
N GLY A 187 -9.10 -21.69 17.12
CA GLY A 187 -8.75 -21.90 15.71
C GLY A 187 -7.31 -21.51 15.36
N ARG A 188 -6.74 -20.55 16.07
CA ARG A 188 -5.37 -20.10 15.87
C ARG A 188 -4.34 -21.10 16.36
N CYS A 189 -3.13 -21.02 15.84
CA CYS A 189 -1.98 -21.70 16.42
C CYS A 189 -1.62 -21.06 17.76
N GLU A 190 -1.75 -21.79 18.85
CA GLU A 190 -1.45 -21.24 20.18
C GLU A 190 0.05 -21.05 20.42
N ALA A 191 0.93 -21.81 19.74
CA ALA A 191 2.38 -21.67 19.87
C ALA A 191 2.92 -20.30 19.42
N CYS A 192 2.27 -19.66 18.45
CA CYS A 192 2.61 -18.31 17.98
C CYS A 192 1.48 -17.29 18.20
N GLY A 193 0.41 -17.66 18.90
CA GLY A 193 -0.75 -16.79 19.12
C GLY A 193 -1.44 -16.33 17.84
N GLY A 194 -1.30 -17.06 16.72
CA GLY A 194 -1.83 -16.68 15.41
C GLY A 194 -0.95 -15.74 14.59
N ASN A 195 0.25 -15.42 15.05
CA ASN A 195 1.17 -14.53 14.33
C ASN A 195 1.85 -15.22 13.13
N GLY A 196 1.97 -16.54 13.15
CA GLY A 196 2.66 -17.34 12.13
C GLY A 196 4.17 -17.42 12.31
N TYR A 197 4.75 -16.56 13.15
CA TYR A 197 6.17 -16.55 13.50
C TYR A 197 6.36 -16.20 14.96
N LYS A 198 7.57 -16.37 15.45
CA LYS A 198 8.02 -15.98 16.79
C LYS A 198 9.13 -14.94 16.64
N THR A 199 9.10 -13.91 17.45
CA THR A 199 10.19 -12.96 17.59
C THR A 199 11.09 -13.43 18.72
N ILE A 200 12.39 -13.55 18.44
CA ILE A 200 13.43 -13.83 19.42
C ILE A 200 14.07 -12.48 19.74
N GLU A 201 13.79 -11.98 20.93
CA GLU A 201 14.38 -10.73 21.42
C GLU A 201 15.85 -10.94 21.75
N MET A 202 16.71 -10.08 21.24
CA MET A 202 18.15 -10.12 21.47
C MET A 202 18.60 -8.82 22.16
N ASN A 203 19.20 -8.95 23.35
CA ASN A 203 19.52 -7.78 24.20
C ASN A 203 20.42 -6.72 23.55
N PHE A 204 21.29 -7.09 22.60
CA PHE A 204 22.25 -6.19 21.96
C PHE A 204 22.24 -6.23 20.44
N LEU A 205 21.38 -7.03 19.82
CA LEU A 205 21.22 -7.18 18.39
C LEU A 205 19.76 -6.95 18.00
N PRO A 206 19.46 -6.64 16.73
CA PRO A 206 18.10 -6.56 16.26
C PRO A 206 17.34 -7.88 16.48
N ASP A 207 16.08 -7.78 16.87
CA ASP A 207 15.20 -8.94 17.04
C ASP A 207 15.15 -9.81 15.80
N VAL A 208 15.23 -11.11 15.98
CA VAL A 208 15.14 -12.09 14.89
C VAL A 208 13.76 -12.70 14.84
N THR A 209 13.16 -12.66 13.66
CA THR A 209 11.84 -13.27 13.41
C THR A 209 12.01 -14.61 12.72
N VAL A 210 11.52 -15.69 13.36
CA VAL A 210 11.57 -17.05 12.81
C VAL A 210 10.18 -17.60 12.56
N PRO A 211 9.94 -18.36 11.48
CA PRO A 211 8.65 -19.04 11.27
C PRO A 211 8.28 -19.92 12.46
N CYS A 212 7.00 -19.95 12.80
CA CYS A 212 6.53 -20.84 13.88
C CYS A 212 6.71 -22.29 13.47
N GLU A 213 7.43 -23.08 14.28
CA GLU A 213 7.72 -24.50 14.04
C GLU A 213 6.47 -25.39 14.02
N VAL A 214 5.41 -24.98 14.74
CA VAL A 214 4.15 -25.73 14.84
C VAL A 214 3.25 -25.53 13.64
N CYS A 215 3.04 -24.28 13.23
CA CYS A 215 2.12 -23.95 12.12
C CYS A 215 2.83 -23.62 10.80
N HIS A 216 4.16 -23.56 10.78
CA HIS A 216 4.96 -23.23 9.59
C HIS A 216 4.47 -21.97 8.84
N GLY A 217 4.14 -20.93 9.59
CA GLY A 217 3.63 -19.66 9.06
C GLY A 217 2.13 -19.62 8.75
N LYS A 218 1.40 -20.73 8.89
CA LYS A 218 -0.03 -20.83 8.50
C LYS A 218 -1.00 -20.18 9.48
N ARG A 219 -0.56 -19.80 10.69
CA ARG A 219 -1.32 -19.07 11.72
C ARG A 219 -2.42 -19.86 12.43
N TYR A 220 -2.91 -20.95 11.87
CA TYR A 220 -3.99 -21.78 12.42
C TYR A 220 -3.47 -23.09 12.97
N ASN A 221 -4.26 -23.72 13.84
CA ASN A 221 -3.98 -25.08 14.28
C ASN A 221 -4.32 -26.07 13.17
N ARG A 222 -3.82 -27.32 13.32
CA ARG A 222 -3.97 -28.39 12.34
C ARG A 222 -5.43 -28.66 11.99
N GLU A 223 -6.28 -28.76 12.99
CA GLU A 223 -7.70 -29.10 12.83
C GLU A 223 -8.46 -28.06 12.01
N THR A 224 -8.17 -26.77 12.17
CA THR A 224 -8.75 -25.69 11.38
C THR A 224 -8.29 -25.75 9.93
N LEU A 225 -7.01 -26.11 9.69
CA LEU A 225 -6.42 -26.25 8.35
C LEU A 225 -6.89 -27.50 7.58
N GLU A 226 -7.52 -28.45 8.26
CA GLU A 226 -8.13 -29.62 7.61
C GLU A 226 -9.38 -29.24 6.81
N VAL A 227 -10.13 -28.22 7.26
CA VAL A 227 -11.29 -27.70 6.52
C VAL A 227 -10.79 -27.00 5.27
N ARG A 228 -11.21 -27.45 4.09
CA ARG A 228 -10.73 -26.97 2.81
C ARG A 228 -11.86 -26.58 1.86
N TYR A 229 -11.69 -25.46 1.20
CA TYR A 229 -12.52 -25.03 0.08
C TYR A 229 -11.74 -25.14 -1.24
N LYS A 230 -12.20 -25.98 -2.16
CA LYS A 230 -11.49 -26.26 -3.44
C LYS A 230 -10.00 -26.59 -3.24
N GLY A 231 -9.69 -27.39 -2.22
CA GLY A 231 -8.33 -27.82 -1.89
C GLY A 231 -7.46 -26.79 -1.15
N LYS A 232 -7.99 -25.59 -0.88
CA LYS A 232 -7.29 -24.53 -0.12
C LYS A 232 -7.85 -24.39 1.28
N SER A 233 -6.96 -24.20 2.27
CA SER A 233 -7.28 -23.96 3.68
C SER A 233 -7.02 -22.52 4.07
#